data_ebd94fbede2b8870e07ca174bb0fb154
#
_entry.id   ebd94fbede2b8870e07ca174bb0fb154
#
_cell.length_a   1.000
_cell.length_b   1.000
_cell.length_c   1.000
_cell.angle_alpha   90.00
_cell.angle_beta   90.00
_cell.angle_gamma   90.00
#
_symmetry.space_group_name_H-M   'P 1'
#
loop_
_entity.id
_entity.type
_entity.pdbx_description
1 polymer ?
#
loop_
_entity_poly.entity_id
_entity_poly.type
_entity_poly.pdbx_seq_one_letter_code
_entity_poly.pdbx_strand_id
1 'polypeptide(L)'
;MEGNLTKGPILKTLTKLAVPIMASSFLGTLYNITDMAWIGLLGSKAVAGVGVGGMFTWFSQGLASMSRMGGQVQVAQCIGRGDREEAHKYAQTAVQLATLMGLLFAAVMLLFLHPLVGFFQLQDPEALQAALSYTKIACGLIVFSFLTLTLTGIYTAQGDSKTPFIANFIGLVTNMILDPLLILGLGPVNKFGVNGAAIATVSAQAIVMTVLILGIIRQKKQNVLKGIKVFTKIPFKYLSGICKIGIPTAIQGMVYCGISMVLTRMVSGFGAEAVAVQRVGGQIESVSWNTADGFGTALNAFIGQNYGAGKMDRVRKGYKASLCSVGIWGIFITIMFVFQPKAIAEIFFHEPKAIIIAIGYLTIIGVSEAFMAVELMTVGALSGLGKTHLCSVISILFTSARIPLAIILGGALLGLEGIWWAFSVTSIVKGIIFVCTFCWITRGKGTAKMTKLNKE
;
A
#
# COMPACT_ATOMS: atom_id res chain seq x y z
N MET A 1 26.48 -1.60 -9.73
CA MET A 1 26.28 -0.15 -9.66
C MET A 1 24.95 0.08 -8.95
N GLU A 2 25.01 0.20 -7.64
CA GLU A 2 23.83 0.47 -6.81
C GLU A 2 23.33 1.89 -7.05
N GLY A 3 22.02 1.98 -7.10
CA GLY A 3 21.23 3.08 -7.55
C GLY A 3 21.46 4.44 -6.93
N ASN A 4 22.53 5.10 -7.33
CA ASN A 4 22.67 6.53 -7.05
C ASN A 4 21.64 7.30 -7.88
N LEU A 5 20.46 7.55 -7.28
CA LEU A 5 19.34 8.24 -7.92
C LEU A 5 19.63 9.72 -8.19
N THR A 6 20.79 10.24 -7.71
CA THR A 6 21.19 11.64 -7.89
C THR A 6 21.97 11.92 -9.16
N LYS A 7 22.24 10.90 -9.99
CA LYS A 7 22.98 10.98 -11.26
C LYS A 7 22.22 10.28 -12.40
N GLY A 8 22.61 10.55 -13.65
CA GLY A 8 22.07 9.92 -14.87
C GLY A 8 20.75 10.50 -15.36
N PRO A 9 20.20 9.95 -16.47
CA PRO A 9 18.92 10.38 -17.07
C PRO A 9 17.75 10.11 -16.14
N ILE A 10 16.94 11.12 -15.89
CA ILE A 10 15.88 11.09 -14.87
C ILE A 10 14.84 10.03 -15.16
N LEU A 11 14.24 10.05 -16.36
CA LEU A 11 13.17 9.12 -16.71
C LEU A 11 13.64 7.67 -16.65
N LYS A 12 14.81 7.37 -17.21
CA LYS A 12 15.41 6.02 -17.17
C LYS A 12 15.65 5.55 -15.73
N THR A 13 16.10 6.45 -14.86
CA THR A 13 16.34 6.13 -13.44
C THR A 13 15.04 5.83 -12.72
N LEU A 14 14.00 6.65 -12.93
CA LEU A 14 12.67 6.47 -12.35
C LEU A 14 12.01 5.19 -12.85
N THR A 15 11.98 4.95 -14.15
CA THR A 15 11.36 3.75 -14.74
C THR A 15 12.04 2.48 -14.27
N LYS A 16 13.39 2.48 -14.20
CA LYS A 16 14.15 1.32 -13.70
C LYS A 16 13.81 0.98 -12.24
N LEU A 17 13.47 1.99 -11.45
CA LEU A 17 13.06 1.80 -10.06
C LEU A 17 11.56 1.46 -9.97
N ALA A 18 10.71 2.13 -10.73
CA ALA A 18 9.25 1.99 -10.68
C ALA A 18 8.75 0.63 -11.20
N VAL A 19 9.29 0.15 -12.32
CA VAL A 19 8.81 -1.08 -12.97
C VAL A 19 8.84 -2.30 -12.03
N PRO A 20 9.93 -2.61 -11.29
CA PRO A 20 9.91 -3.72 -10.35
C PRO A 20 8.94 -3.50 -9.17
N ILE A 21 8.73 -2.25 -8.73
CA ILE A 21 7.77 -1.94 -7.66
C ILE A 21 6.34 -2.19 -8.14
N MET A 22 6.00 -1.69 -9.33
CA MET A 22 4.70 -1.94 -9.97
C MET A 22 4.46 -3.44 -10.15
N ALA A 23 5.45 -4.16 -10.67
CA ALA A 23 5.37 -5.61 -10.81
C ALA A 23 5.15 -6.32 -9.47
N SER A 24 5.81 -5.86 -8.37
CA SER A 24 5.55 -6.39 -7.02
C SER A 24 4.11 -6.16 -6.56
N SER A 25 3.53 -5.00 -6.88
CA SER A 25 2.13 -4.69 -6.53
C SER A 25 1.15 -5.58 -7.30
N PHE A 26 1.40 -5.83 -8.59
CA PHE A 26 0.62 -6.79 -9.37
C PHE A 26 0.75 -8.23 -8.86
N LEU A 27 1.96 -8.64 -8.45
CA LEU A 27 2.16 -9.94 -7.80
C LEU A 27 1.34 -10.05 -6.51
N GLY A 28 1.28 -8.97 -5.72
CA GLY A 28 0.43 -8.91 -4.52
C GLY A 28 -1.06 -9.09 -4.82
N THR A 29 -1.56 -8.48 -5.89
CA THR A 29 -2.95 -8.67 -6.33
C THR A 29 -3.19 -10.10 -6.79
N LEU A 30 -2.29 -10.68 -7.58
CA LEU A 30 -2.38 -12.06 -8.04
C LEU A 30 -2.35 -13.05 -6.86
N TYR A 31 -1.49 -12.79 -5.87
CA TYR A 31 -1.44 -13.54 -4.62
C TYR A 31 -2.81 -13.58 -3.93
N ASN A 32 -3.43 -12.41 -3.70
CA ASN A 32 -4.73 -12.33 -3.04
C ASN A 32 -5.83 -13.06 -3.81
N ILE A 33 -5.85 -12.95 -5.14
CA ILE A 33 -6.83 -13.65 -5.99
C ILE A 33 -6.64 -15.16 -5.89
N THR A 34 -5.40 -15.65 -5.96
CA THR A 34 -5.09 -17.09 -5.91
C THR A 34 -5.43 -17.69 -4.55
N ASP A 35 -5.05 -17.02 -3.46
CA ASP A 35 -5.36 -17.42 -2.09
C ASP A 35 -6.89 -17.52 -1.86
N MET A 36 -7.63 -16.49 -2.28
CA MET A 36 -9.10 -16.51 -2.19
C MET A 36 -9.76 -17.59 -3.07
N ALA A 37 -9.17 -17.94 -4.20
CA ALA A 37 -9.66 -19.03 -5.05
C ALA A 37 -9.54 -20.38 -4.34
N TRP A 38 -8.41 -20.67 -3.71
CA TRP A 38 -8.21 -21.90 -2.95
C TRP A 38 -9.11 -21.98 -1.70
N ILE A 39 -9.23 -20.87 -0.96
CA ILE A 39 -10.14 -20.79 0.19
C ILE A 39 -11.59 -20.97 -0.24
N GLY A 40 -11.97 -20.47 -1.42
CA GLY A 40 -13.30 -20.64 -1.99
C GLY A 40 -13.74 -22.10 -2.14
N LEU A 41 -12.80 -23.01 -2.39
CA LEU A 41 -13.07 -24.46 -2.48
C LEU A 41 -13.44 -25.10 -1.12
N LEU A 42 -13.17 -24.43 0.00
CA LEU A 42 -13.60 -24.86 1.33
C LEU A 42 -15.05 -24.46 1.66
N GLY A 43 -15.65 -23.61 0.82
CA GLY A 43 -17.02 -23.13 0.97
C GLY A 43 -17.13 -21.72 1.56
N SER A 44 -18.35 -21.18 1.49
CA SER A 44 -18.66 -19.78 1.87
C SER A 44 -18.36 -19.45 3.34
N LYS A 45 -18.51 -20.39 4.25
CA LYS A 45 -18.22 -20.24 5.68
C LYS A 45 -16.72 -19.99 5.93
N ALA A 46 -15.87 -20.74 5.25
CA ALA A 46 -14.42 -20.54 5.30
C ALA A 46 -14.02 -19.17 4.73
N VAL A 47 -14.58 -18.78 3.58
CA VAL A 47 -14.36 -17.48 2.96
C VAL A 47 -14.78 -16.33 3.91
N ALA A 48 -15.92 -16.45 4.57
CA ALA A 48 -16.39 -15.46 5.53
C ALA A 48 -15.41 -15.33 6.73
N GLY A 49 -14.97 -16.46 7.31
CA GLY A 49 -14.03 -16.47 8.42
C GLY A 49 -12.68 -15.87 8.06
N VAL A 50 -12.08 -16.29 6.93
CA VAL A 50 -10.83 -15.73 6.42
C VAL A 50 -10.97 -14.25 6.06
N GLY A 51 -12.13 -13.84 5.55
CA GLY A 51 -12.44 -12.45 5.25
C GLY A 51 -12.32 -11.54 6.50
N VAL A 52 -12.86 -12.00 7.64
CA VAL A 52 -12.71 -11.28 8.93
C VAL A 52 -11.24 -11.21 9.35
N GLY A 53 -10.49 -12.31 9.30
CA GLY A 53 -9.07 -12.31 9.60
C GLY A 53 -8.26 -11.40 8.67
N GLY A 54 -8.63 -11.37 7.38
CA GLY A 54 -8.05 -10.49 6.37
C GLY A 54 -8.21 -9.00 6.68
N MET A 55 -9.31 -8.58 7.31
CA MET A 55 -9.49 -7.19 7.73
C MET A 55 -8.46 -6.77 8.78
N PHE A 56 -8.13 -7.65 9.73
CA PHE A 56 -7.10 -7.36 10.74
C PHE A 56 -5.70 -7.30 10.12
N THR A 57 -5.40 -8.18 9.16
CA THR A 57 -4.11 -8.12 8.45
C THR A 57 -4.00 -6.84 7.60
N TRP A 58 -5.09 -6.41 6.97
CA TRP A 58 -5.11 -5.14 6.22
C TRP A 58 -4.93 -3.92 7.15
N PHE A 59 -5.61 -3.89 8.28
CA PHE A 59 -5.43 -2.86 9.30
C PHE A 59 -3.96 -2.80 9.79
N SER A 60 -3.33 -3.96 10.00
CA SER A 60 -1.93 -4.04 10.41
C SER A 60 -0.96 -3.44 9.39
N GLN A 61 -1.26 -3.52 8.09
CA GLN A 61 -0.45 -2.89 7.04
C GLN A 61 -0.46 -1.36 7.13
N GLY A 62 -1.62 -0.77 7.48
CA GLY A 62 -1.71 0.65 7.81
C GLY A 62 -0.73 1.04 8.91
N LEU A 63 -0.68 0.25 9.98
CA LEU A 63 0.23 0.46 11.10
C LEU A 63 1.70 0.24 10.72
N ALA A 64 2.00 -0.82 9.94
CA ALA A 64 3.34 -1.11 9.44
C ALA A 64 3.87 -0.01 8.50
N SER A 65 2.98 0.74 7.84
CA SER A 65 3.37 1.88 7.00
C SER A 65 4.15 2.96 7.76
N MET A 66 4.00 3.01 9.08
CA MET A 66 4.72 3.94 9.96
C MET A 66 6.24 3.70 9.90
N SER A 67 6.70 2.48 10.13
CA SER A 67 8.11 2.11 10.06
C SER A 67 8.63 2.11 8.63
N ARG A 68 7.82 1.62 7.68
CA ARG A 68 8.16 1.60 6.25
C ARG A 68 8.41 3.01 5.71
N MET A 69 7.42 3.90 5.78
CA MET A 69 7.50 5.24 5.20
C MET A 69 8.50 6.12 5.93
N GLY A 70 8.48 6.09 7.28
CA GLY A 70 9.44 6.83 8.09
C GLY A 70 10.89 6.41 7.82
N GLY A 71 11.14 5.09 7.76
CA GLY A 71 12.45 4.54 7.42
C GLY A 71 12.87 4.87 5.99
N GLN A 72 12.01 4.65 5.01
CA GLN A 72 12.29 4.89 3.60
C GLN A 72 12.72 6.34 3.34
N VAL A 73 11.96 7.31 3.84
CA VAL A 73 12.21 8.74 3.60
C VAL A 73 13.50 9.19 4.29
N GLN A 74 13.69 8.86 5.57
CA GLN A 74 14.89 9.25 6.32
C GLN A 74 16.15 8.64 5.72
N VAL A 75 16.14 7.35 5.42
CA VAL A 75 17.27 6.66 4.78
C VAL A 75 17.57 7.25 3.41
N ALA A 76 16.56 7.51 2.57
CA ALA A 76 16.78 8.11 1.25
C ALA A 76 17.44 9.50 1.35
N GLN A 77 16.98 10.36 2.28
CA GLN A 77 17.53 11.68 2.49
C GLN A 77 18.96 11.62 3.03
N CYS A 78 19.27 10.72 3.97
CA CYS A 78 20.63 10.52 4.47
C CYS A 78 21.58 10.02 3.39
N ILE A 79 21.16 9.06 2.56
CA ILE A 79 21.95 8.59 1.40
C ILE A 79 22.22 9.75 0.44
N GLY A 80 21.22 10.59 0.20
CA GLY A 80 21.36 11.77 -0.65
C GLY A 80 22.38 12.76 -0.13
N ARG A 81 22.44 12.97 1.20
CA ARG A 81 23.47 13.82 1.86
C ARG A 81 24.87 13.19 1.86
N GLY A 82 24.98 11.90 1.54
CA GLY A 82 26.22 11.14 1.63
C GLY A 82 26.52 10.59 3.02
N ASP A 83 25.62 10.77 3.98
CA ASP A 83 25.77 10.31 5.36
C ASP A 83 25.23 8.89 5.50
N ARG A 84 26.09 7.92 5.25
CA ARG A 84 25.73 6.50 5.34
C ARG A 84 25.63 5.99 6.77
N GLU A 85 26.33 6.59 7.70
CA GLU A 85 26.27 6.21 9.11
C GLU A 85 24.90 6.58 9.70
N GLU A 86 24.43 7.79 9.43
CA GLU A 86 23.11 8.24 9.85
C GLU A 86 22.01 7.42 9.15
N ALA A 87 22.18 7.12 7.85
CA ALA A 87 21.28 6.22 7.11
C ALA A 87 21.18 4.83 7.76
N HIS A 88 22.30 4.26 8.20
CA HIS A 88 22.33 2.99 8.91
C HIS A 88 21.57 3.05 10.24
N LYS A 89 21.74 4.10 11.02
CA LYS A 89 21.03 4.30 12.30
C LYS A 89 19.53 4.44 12.10
N TYR A 90 19.08 5.17 11.07
CA TYR A 90 17.64 5.22 10.70
C TYR A 90 17.12 3.88 10.22
N ALA A 91 17.87 3.15 9.40
CA ALA A 91 17.49 1.82 8.93
C ALA A 91 17.35 0.84 10.11
N GLN A 92 18.32 0.83 11.03
CA GLN A 92 18.28 0.01 12.24
C GLN A 92 17.05 0.36 13.09
N THR A 93 16.81 1.64 13.35
CA THR A 93 15.65 2.09 14.15
C THR A 93 14.34 1.72 13.49
N ALA A 94 14.23 1.80 12.16
CA ALA A 94 13.03 1.40 11.43
C ALA A 94 12.74 -0.09 11.56
N VAL A 95 13.79 -0.94 11.48
CA VAL A 95 13.66 -2.40 11.68
C VAL A 95 13.29 -2.73 13.13
N GLN A 96 13.90 -2.06 14.10
CA GLN A 96 13.57 -2.22 15.53
C GLN A 96 12.12 -1.82 15.80
N LEU A 97 11.66 -0.69 15.25
CA LEU A 97 10.29 -0.22 15.38
C LEU A 97 9.30 -1.20 14.74
N ALA A 98 9.60 -1.70 13.54
CA ALA A 98 8.78 -2.71 12.85
C ALA A 98 8.65 -3.98 13.68
N THR A 99 9.75 -4.46 14.26
CA THR A 99 9.76 -5.64 15.14
C THR A 99 8.90 -5.39 16.38
N LEU A 100 9.10 -4.27 17.06
CA LEU A 100 8.34 -3.91 18.25
C LEU A 100 6.84 -3.79 17.96
N MET A 101 6.47 -3.06 16.91
CA MET A 101 5.09 -2.87 16.51
C MET A 101 4.42 -4.17 16.06
N GLY A 102 5.13 -5.01 15.32
CA GLY A 102 4.64 -6.32 14.89
C GLY A 102 4.40 -7.26 16.08
N LEU A 103 5.31 -7.30 17.03
CA LEU A 103 5.17 -8.11 18.25
C LEU A 103 4.06 -7.57 19.16
N LEU A 104 3.96 -6.24 19.32
CA LEU A 104 2.90 -5.61 20.09
C LEU A 104 1.52 -5.89 19.47
N PHE A 105 1.40 -5.74 18.15
CA PHE A 105 0.16 -6.04 17.44
C PHE A 105 -0.21 -7.52 17.59
N ALA A 106 0.74 -8.44 17.41
CA ALA A 106 0.51 -9.86 17.61
C ALA A 106 0.03 -10.16 19.06
N ALA A 107 0.67 -9.56 20.06
CA ALA A 107 0.28 -9.73 21.47
C ALA A 107 -1.14 -9.24 21.72
N VAL A 108 -1.49 -8.04 21.25
CA VAL A 108 -2.86 -7.50 21.37
C VAL A 108 -3.87 -8.40 20.67
N MET A 109 -3.58 -8.85 19.44
CA MET A 109 -4.48 -9.72 18.69
C MET A 109 -4.67 -11.09 19.35
N LEU A 110 -3.63 -11.66 19.96
CA LEU A 110 -3.73 -12.96 20.63
C LEU A 110 -4.45 -12.82 21.99
N LEU A 111 -4.20 -11.77 22.75
CA LEU A 111 -4.83 -11.54 24.06
C LEU A 111 -6.34 -11.21 23.92
N PHE A 112 -6.70 -10.45 22.90
CA PHE A 112 -8.07 -10.01 22.67
C PHE A 112 -8.72 -10.69 21.46
N LEU A 113 -8.26 -11.89 21.08
CA LEU A 113 -8.72 -12.60 19.88
C LEU A 113 -10.26 -12.78 19.84
N HIS A 114 -10.83 -13.32 20.92
CA HIS A 114 -12.26 -13.60 21.00
C HIS A 114 -13.14 -12.33 20.95
N PRO A 115 -12.89 -11.27 21.74
CA PRO A 115 -13.69 -10.05 21.66
C PRO A 115 -13.52 -9.33 20.32
N LEU A 116 -12.31 -9.33 19.71
CA LEU A 116 -12.07 -8.68 18.43
C LEU A 116 -12.80 -9.38 17.28
N VAL A 117 -12.70 -10.71 17.21
CA VAL A 117 -13.44 -11.49 16.19
C VAL A 117 -14.94 -11.49 16.48
N GLY A 118 -15.34 -11.55 17.75
CA GLY A 118 -16.74 -11.48 18.19
C GLY A 118 -17.45 -10.18 17.84
N PHE A 119 -16.72 -9.08 17.65
CA PHE A 119 -17.26 -7.80 17.16
C PHE A 119 -17.99 -7.93 15.82
N PHE A 120 -17.57 -8.87 14.96
CA PHE A 120 -18.20 -9.09 13.65
C PHE A 120 -19.48 -9.91 13.70
N GLN A 121 -19.88 -10.43 14.87
CA GLN A 121 -21.16 -11.14 15.12
C GLN A 121 -21.45 -12.23 14.08
N LEU A 122 -20.46 -13.06 13.74
CA LEU A 122 -20.64 -14.18 12.85
C LEU A 122 -21.61 -15.18 13.49
N GLN A 123 -22.77 -15.40 12.83
CA GLN A 123 -23.85 -16.25 13.34
C GLN A 123 -23.53 -17.74 13.20
N ASP A 124 -22.73 -18.12 12.21
CA ASP A 124 -22.36 -19.50 11.95
C ASP A 124 -21.13 -19.91 12.79
N PRO A 125 -21.24 -20.97 13.62
CA PRO A 125 -20.13 -21.43 14.47
C PRO A 125 -18.88 -21.85 13.68
N GLU A 126 -19.05 -22.44 12.49
CA GLU A 126 -17.93 -22.88 11.64
C GLU A 126 -17.19 -21.66 11.07
N ALA A 127 -17.91 -20.62 10.63
CA ALA A 127 -17.33 -19.37 10.17
C ALA A 127 -16.60 -18.64 11.30
N LEU A 128 -17.14 -18.64 12.52
CA LEU A 128 -16.49 -18.08 13.70
C LEU A 128 -15.20 -18.84 14.03
N GLN A 129 -15.23 -20.16 14.04
CA GLN A 129 -14.07 -21.00 14.29
C GLN A 129 -12.99 -20.77 13.23
N ALA A 130 -13.37 -20.65 11.95
CA ALA A 130 -12.47 -20.33 10.85
C ALA A 130 -11.81 -18.96 11.04
N ALA A 131 -12.60 -17.94 11.43
CA ALA A 131 -12.09 -16.59 11.72
C ALA A 131 -11.09 -16.59 12.88
N LEU A 132 -11.40 -17.26 13.98
CA LEU A 132 -10.51 -17.36 15.15
C LEU A 132 -9.21 -18.06 14.80
N SER A 133 -9.30 -19.20 14.11
CA SER A 133 -8.13 -20.00 13.74
C SER A 133 -7.19 -19.26 12.78
N TYR A 134 -7.75 -18.67 11.72
CA TYR A 134 -6.99 -17.89 10.74
C TYR A 134 -6.33 -16.68 11.38
N THR A 135 -7.10 -15.89 12.12
CA THR A 135 -6.61 -14.67 12.79
C THR A 135 -5.51 -14.98 13.78
N LYS A 136 -5.66 -16.05 14.56
CA LYS A 136 -4.64 -16.50 15.53
C LYS A 136 -3.29 -16.74 14.87
N ILE A 137 -3.26 -17.43 13.74
CA ILE A 137 -2.02 -17.76 13.03
C ILE A 137 -1.49 -16.54 12.26
N ALA A 138 -2.32 -15.93 11.43
CA ALA A 138 -1.92 -14.84 10.55
C ALA A 138 -1.49 -13.58 11.34
N CYS A 139 -2.25 -13.20 12.37
CA CYS A 139 -1.91 -12.05 13.22
C CYS A 139 -0.89 -12.38 14.31
N GLY A 140 -0.84 -13.63 14.79
CA GLY A 140 0.17 -14.07 15.76
C GLY A 140 1.60 -14.02 15.22
N LEU A 141 1.77 -14.20 13.91
CA LEU A 141 3.06 -14.19 13.22
C LEU A 141 3.21 -12.97 12.27
N ILE A 142 2.43 -11.93 12.47
CA ILE A 142 2.38 -10.74 11.61
C ILE A 142 3.72 -9.97 11.55
N VAL A 143 4.61 -10.20 12.49
CA VAL A 143 5.92 -9.56 12.55
C VAL A 143 6.72 -9.76 11.25
N PHE A 144 6.56 -10.88 10.56
CA PHE A 144 7.19 -11.11 9.26
C PHE A 144 6.72 -10.10 8.21
N SER A 145 5.42 -9.78 8.20
CA SER A 145 4.85 -8.77 7.31
C SER A 145 5.39 -7.37 7.61
N PHE A 146 5.45 -6.97 8.88
CA PHE A 146 6.01 -5.68 9.29
C PHE A 146 7.47 -5.53 8.86
N LEU A 147 8.27 -6.56 9.08
CA LEU A 147 9.68 -6.58 8.67
C LEU A 147 9.85 -6.56 7.15
N THR A 148 9.09 -7.36 6.43
CA THR A 148 9.13 -7.41 4.96
C THR A 148 8.81 -6.04 4.35
N LEU A 149 7.74 -5.39 4.82
CA LEU A 149 7.34 -4.05 4.35
C LEU A 149 8.42 -3.00 4.64
N THR A 150 8.99 -3.02 5.84
CA THR A 150 10.03 -2.06 6.25
C THR A 150 11.33 -2.27 5.48
N LEU A 151 11.79 -3.52 5.35
CA LEU A 151 12.97 -3.86 4.56
C LEU A 151 12.80 -3.46 3.09
N THR A 152 11.63 -3.74 2.50
CA THR A 152 11.29 -3.31 1.12
C THR A 152 11.41 -1.79 0.98
N GLY A 153 10.90 -1.01 1.93
CA GLY A 153 11.03 0.45 1.94
C GLY A 153 12.49 0.92 1.99
N ILE A 154 13.32 0.29 2.83
CA ILE A 154 14.74 0.64 2.96
C ILE A 154 15.54 0.24 1.70
N TYR A 155 15.24 -0.90 1.08
CA TYR A 155 15.83 -1.28 -0.21
C TYR A 155 15.48 -0.25 -1.30
N THR A 156 14.20 0.16 -1.37
CA THR A 156 13.73 1.17 -2.30
C THR A 156 14.43 2.52 -2.06
N ALA A 157 14.63 2.91 -0.79
CA ALA A 157 15.37 4.12 -0.41
C ALA A 157 16.83 4.11 -0.92
N GLN A 158 17.45 2.93 -0.99
CA GLN A 158 18.78 2.72 -1.54
C GLN A 158 18.81 2.70 -3.08
N GLY A 159 17.65 2.74 -3.74
CA GLY A 159 17.52 2.64 -5.20
C GLY A 159 17.53 1.21 -5.73
N ASP A 160 17.35 0.22 -4.85
CA ASP A 160 17.21 -1.20 -5.21
C ASP A 160 15.75 -1.64 -5.06
N SER A 161 15.04 -1.75 -6.18
CA SER A 161 13.68 -2.32 -6.24
C SER A 161 13.66 -3.76 -6.77
N LYS A 162 14.79 -4.23 -7.32
CA LYS A 162 14.87 -5.58 -7.89
C LYS A 162 14.90 -6.66 -6.81
N THR A 163 15.66 -6.42 -5.75
CA THR A 163 15.76 -7.38 -4.62
C THR A 163 14.40 -7.61 -3.96
N PRO A 164 13.61 -6.58 -3.59
CA PRO A 164 12.25 -6.78 -3.12
C PRO A 164 11.32 -7.46 -4.13
N PHE A 165 11.43 -7.13 -5.42
CA PHE A 165 10.64 -7.78 -6.46
C PHE A 165 10.91 -9.29 -6.52
N ILE A 166 12.19 -9.69 -6.56
CA ILE A 166 12.56 -11.11 -6.58
C ILE A 166 12.08 -11.83 -5.30
N ALA A 167 12.22 -11.18 -4.13
CA ALA A 167 11.74 -11.75 -2.88
C ALA A 167 10.22 -11.97 -2.90
N ASN A 168 9.44 -10.97 -3.34
CA ASN A 168 7.99 -11.06 -3.46
C ASN A 168 7.56 -12.12 -4.50
N PHE A 169 8.27 -12.23 -5.60
CA PHE A 169 8.02 -13.26 -6.62
C PHE A 169 8.23 -14.67 -6.04
N ILE A 170 9.32 -14.89 -5.33
CA ILE A 170 9.58 -16.17 -4.65
C ILE A 170 8.48 -16.45 -3.61
N GLY A 171 8.08 -15.45 -2.83
CA GLY A 171 6.99 -15.57 -1.86
C GLY A 171 5.65 -15.95 -2.52
N LEU A 172 5.30 -15.31 -3.64
CA LEU A 172 4.10 -15.66 -4.41
C LEU A 172 4.14 -17.12 -4.87
N VAL A 173 5.23 -17.53 -5.52
CA VAL A 173 5.37 -18.91 -6.02
C VAL A 173 5.28 -19.91 -4.86
N THR A 174 5.91 -19.59 -3.75
CA THR A 174 5.85 -20.45 -2.53
C THR A 174 4.42 -20.56 -2.03
N ASN A 175 3.67 -19.46 -1.93
CA ASN A 175 2.29 -19.48 -1.48
C ASN A 175 1.41 -20.28 -2.46
N MET A 176 1.52 -20.05 -3.78
CA MET A 176 0.77 -20.80 -4.79
C MET A 176 0.99 -22.32 -4.71
N ILE A 177 2.17 -22.75 -4.25
CA ILE A 177 2.47 -24.18 -4.05
C ILE A 177 1.94 -24.64 -2.70
N LEU A 178 2.14 -23.87 -1.63
CA LEU A 178 1.75 -24.28 -0.27
C LEU A 178 0.23 -24.26 -0.06
N ASP A 179 -0.51 -23.34 -0.71
CA ASP A 179 -1.96 -23.26 -0.55
C ASP A 179 -2.66 -24.57 -0.89
N PRO A 180 -2.57 -25.15 -2.11
CA PRO A 180 -3.24 -26.40 -2.40
C PRO A 180 -2.72 -27.57 -1.55
N LEU A 181 -1.44 -27.60 -1.20
CA LEU A 181 -0.87 -28.63 -0.35
C LEU A 181 -1.46 -28.60 1.07
N LEU A 182 -1.54 -27.41 1.69
CA LEU A 182 -1.96 -27.27 3.09
C LEU A 182 -3.47 -27.11 3.23
N ILE A 183 -4.15 -26.44 2.29
CA ILE A 183 -5.58 -26.20 2.33
C ILE A 183 -6.35 -27.49 2.02
N LEU A 184 -5.98 -28.16 0.94
CA LEU A 184 -6.71 -29.32 0.41
C LEU A 184 -6.11 -30.67 0.89
N GLY A 185 -4.86 -30.66 1.37
CA GLY A 185 -4.16 -31.89 1.75
C GLY A 185 -3.69 -32.67 0.52
N LEU A 186 -3.15 -31.99 -0.51
CA LEU A 186 -2.60 -32.66 -1.68
C LEU A 186 -1.19 -33.20 -1.37
N GLY A 187 -0.93 -34.44 -1.75
CA GLY A 187 0.33 -35.11 -1.52
C GLY A 187 0.42 -35.77 -0.11
N PRO A 188 1.60 -35.76 0.54
CA PRO A 188 1.82 -36.43 1.82
C PRO A 188 1.35 -35.63 3.04
N VAL A 189 0.72 -34.48 2.83
CA VAL A 189 0.36 -33.55 3.90
C VAL A 189 -1.12 -33.70 4.25
N ASN A 190 -1.45 -33.67 5.54
CA ASN A 190 -2.83 -33.69 6.00
C ASN A 190 -3.56 -32.39 5.60
N LYS A 191 -4.87 -32.49 5.39
CA LYS A 191 -5.74 -31.34 5.13
C LYS A 191 -5.85 -30.46 6.37
N PHE A 192 -5.36 -29.22 6.29
CA PHE A 192 -5.46 -28.23 7.37
C PHE A 192 -6.57 -27.18 7.13
N GLY A 193 -7.21 -27.18 5.94
CA GLY A 193 -8.28 -26.24 5.62
C GLY A 193 -7.85 -24.77 5.80
N VAL A 194 -8.64 -24.00 6.55
CA VAL A 194 -8.38 -22.57 6.82
C VAL A 194 -7.06 -22.33 7.55
N ASN A 195 -6.65 -23.22 8.46
CA ASN A 195 -5.35 -23.16 9.12
C ASN A 195 -4.21 -23.31 8.10
N GLY A 196 -4.40 -24.16 7.09
CA GLY A 196 -3.47 -24.33 5.98
C GLY A 196 -3.23 -23.05 5.20
N ALA A 197 -4.28 -22.29 4.88
CA ALA A 197 -4.18 -20.98 4.23
C ALA A 197 -3.37 -19.99 5.08
N ALA A 198 -3.65 -19.90 6.38
CA ALA A 198 -2.91 -19.01 7.27
C ALA A 198 -1.42 -19.39 7.38
N ILE A 199 -1.12 -20.69 7.48
CA ILE A 199 0.26 -21.21 7.55
C ILE A 199 0.99 -20.92 6.22
N ALA A 200 0.35 -21.15 5.07
CA ALA A 200 0.94 -20.88 3.76
C ALA A 200 1.30 -19.40 3.60
N THR A 201 0.36 -18.51 3.97
CA THR A 201 0.54 -17.05 3.93
C THR A 201 1.73 -16.61 4.80
N VAL A 202 1.78 -17.04 6.05
CA VAL A 202 2.86 -16.68 6.98
C VAL A 202 4.20 -17.27 6.53
N SER A 203 4.21 -18.52 6.05
CA SER A 203 5.42 -19.16 5.52
C SER A 203 5.97 -18.42 4.30
N ALA A 204 5.10 -18.01 3.38
CA ALA A 204 5.48 -17.20 2.23
C ALA A 204 6.13 -15.88 2.68
N GLN A 205 5.54 -15.18 3.65
CA GLN A 205 6.10 -13.94 4.18
C GLN A 205 7.43 -14.14 4.91
N ALA A 206 7.58 -15.22 5.64
CA ALA A 206 8.85 -15.59 6.28
C ALA A 206 9.95 -15.87 5.23
N ILE A 207 9.59 -16.50 4.12
CA ILE A 207 10.50 -16.73 2.98
C ILE A 207 10.88 -15.41 2.31
N VAL A 208 9.92 -14.52 2.06
CA VAL A 208 10.21 -13.17 1.53
C VAL A 208 11.22 -12.46 2.42
N MET A 209 10.97 -12.44 3.74
CA MET A 209 11.89 -11.83 4.71
C MET A 209 13.27 -12.48 4.64
N THR A 210 13.34 -13.81 4.58
CA THR A 210 14.61 -14.56 4.49
C THR A 210 15.38 -14.19 3.22
N VAL A 211 14.71 -14.10 2.07
CA VAL A 211 15.33 -13.70 0.79
C VAL A 211 15.85 -12.26 0.87
N LEU A 212 15.12 -11.34 1.50
CA LEU A 212 15.59 -9.97 1.73
C LEU A 212 16.83 -9.93 2.62
N ILE A 213 16.87 -10.73 3.69
CA ILE A 213 18.03 -10.82 4.59
C ILE A 213 19.23 -11.43 3.85
N LEU A 214 19.03 -12.49 3.07
CA LEU A 214 20.09 -13.07 2.23
C LEU A 214 20.62 -12.07 1.21
N GLY A 215 19.75 -11.20 0.69
CA GLY A 215 20.14 -10.06 -0.17
C GLY A 215 21.11 -9.10 0.55
N ILE A 216 20.88 -8.81 1.84
CA ILE A 216 21.77 -7.97 2.65
C ILE A 216 23.16 -8.62 2.79
N ILE A 217 23.20 -9.94 3.03
CA ILE A 217 24.46 -10.68 3.24
C ILE A 217 25.27 -10.73 1.94
N ARG A 218 24.61 -10.95 0.80
CA ARG A 218 25.24 -11.05 -0.53
C ARG A 218 25.77 -9.72 -1.06
N GLN A 219 25.10 -8.62 -0.73
CA GLN A 219 25.53 -7.27 -1.17
C GLN A 219 26.77 -6.84 -0.37
N LYS A 220 27.92 -6.74 -1.07
CA LYS A 220 29.22 -6.36 -0.47
C LYS A 220 29.16 -4.92 0.09
N LYS A 221 29.59 -4.74 1.36
CA LYS A 221 29.94 -3.50 2.09
C LYS A 221 29.10 -2.20 1.92
N GLN A 222 28.17 -2.10 0.97
CA GLN A 222 27.48 -0.83 0.66
C GLN A 222 26.02 -0.76 1.14
N ASN A 223 25.43 -1.87 1.59
CA ASN A 223 24.05 -1.87 2.06
C ASN A 223 23.94 -1.29 3.48
N VAL A 224 23.08 -0.28 3.66
CA VAL A 224 22.85 0.36 4.97
C VAL A 224 22.20 -0.59 6.00
N LEU A 225 21.64 -1.71 5.55
CA LEU A 225 21.08 -2.75 6.43
C LEU A 225 22.15 -3.70 7.01
N LYS A 226 23.41 -3.62 6.56
CA LYS A 226 24.43 -4.55 7.03
C LYS A 226 24.86 -4.23 8.46
N GLY A 227 24.86 -5.27 9.33
CA GLY A 227 25.27 -5.12 10.73
C GLY A 227 24.21 -4.53 11.65
N ILE A 228 22.94 -4.50 11.26
CA ILE A 228 21.83 -4.07 12.11
C ILE A 228 21.74 -4.97 13.34
N LYS A 229 21.65 -4.33 14.50
CA LYS A 229 21.42 -4.96 15.80
C LYS A 229 19.99 -4.68 16.26
N VAL A 230 19.11 -5.67 16.19
CA VAL A 230 17.68 -5.50 16.51
C VAL A 230 17.47 -5.26 18.01
N PHE A 231 18.21 -5.94 18.86
CA PHE A 231 18.05 -5.91 20.32
C PHE A 231 19.02 -4.90 20.99
N THR A 232 19.08 -3.70 20.50
CA THR A 232 19.86 -2.61 21.12
C THR A 232 18.95 -1.45 21.46
N LYS A 233 19.43 -0.55 22.33
CA LYS A 233 18.68 0.64 22.74
C LYS A 233 18.35 1.51 21.54
N ILE A 234 17.10 1.89 21.38
CA ILE A 234 16.62 2.76 20.31
C ILE A 234 16.91 4.22 20.69
N PRO A 235 17.76 4.95 19.94
CA PRO A 235 18.00 6.36 20.24
C PRO A 235 16.78 7.19 19.89
N PHE A 236 16.32 8.01 20.84
CA PHE A 236 15.10 8.82 20.70
C PHE A 236 15.12 9.74 19.46
N LYS A 237 16.28 10.29 19.10
CA LYS A 237 16.46 11.14 17.90
C LYS A 237 15.97 10.45 16.63
N TYR A 238 16.37 9.19 16.39
CA TYR A 238 16.03 8.45 15.18
C TYR A 238 14.58 7.97 15.22
N LEU A 239 14.11 7.53 16.40
CA LEU A 239 12.72 7.15 16.61
C LEU A 239 11.78 8.32 16.32
N SER A 240 12.04 9.50 16.90
CA SER A 240 11.25 10.71 16.66
C SER A 240 11.24 11.10 15.19
N GLY A 241 12.39 11.00 14.49
CA GLY A 241 12.49 11.28 13.06
C GLY A 241 11.63 10.35 12.20
N ILE A 242 11.58 9.06 12.53
CA ILE A 242 10.73 8.07 11.84
C ILE A 242 9.25 8.32 12.17
N CYS A 243 8.90 8.52 13.44
CA CYS A 243 7.54 8.74 13.89
C CYS A 243 6.93 10.01 13.28
N LYS A 244 7.69 11.09 13.17
CA LYS A 244 7.23 12.36 12.58
C LYS A 244 6.76 12.19 11.12
N ILE A 245 7.35 11.27 10.39
CA ILE A 245 6.99 10.96 9.00
C ILE A 245 5.94 9.84 8.95
N GLY A 246 6.11 8.81 9.76
CA GLY A 246 5.34 7.59 9.68
C GLY A 246 3.96 7.66 10.35
N ILE A 247 3.83 8.34 11.49
CA ILE A 247 2.53 8.45 12.20
C ILE A 247 1.44 9.09 11.32
N PRO A 248 1.68 10.23 10.65
CA PRO A 248 0.67 10.81 9.77
C PRO A 248 0.24 9.83 8.68
N THR A 249 1.18 9.08 8.08
CA THR A 249 0.88 8.09 7.04
C THR A 249 0.06 6.92 7.59
N ALA A 250 0.38 6.42 8.78
CA ALA A 250 -0.38 5.34 9.41
C ALA A 250 -1.82 5.77 9.73
N ILE A 251 -2.00 6.96 10.32
CA ILE A 251 -3.34 7.51 10.60
C ILE A 251 -4.13 7.68 9.30
N GLN A 252 -3.52 8.21 8.25
CA GLN A 252 -4.16 8.37 6.94
C GLN A 252 -4.67 7.01 6.41
N GLY A 253 -3.85 5.95 6.49
CA GLY A 253 -4.24 4.61 6.05
C GLY A 253 -5.41 4.04 6.87
N MET A 254 -5.36 4.16 8.19
CA MET A 254 -6.44 3.69 9.07
C MET A 254 -7.76 4.44 8.83
N VAL A 255 -7.71 5.76 8.68
CA VAL A 255 -8.90 6.58 8.38
C VAL A 255 -9.48 6.22 7.02
N TYR A 256 -8.63 6.01 6.01
CA TYR A 256 -9.07 5.55 4.69
C TYR A 256 -9.83 4.21 4.76
N CYS A 257 -9.31 3.25 5.52
CA CYS A 257 -10.00 1.97 5.74
C CYS A 257 -11.38 2.16 6.40
N GLY A 258 -11.46 2.96 7.45
CA GLY A 258 -12.71 3.22 8.17
C GLY A 258 -13.76 3.88 7.27
N ILE A 259 -13.36 4.89 6.50
CA ILE A 259 -14.25 5.58 5.56
C ILE A 259 -14.73 4.63 4.45
N SER A 260 -13.83 3.80 3.90
CA SER A 260 -14.18 2.80 2.89
C SER A 260 -15.22 1.80 3.40
N MET A 261 -15.13 1.37 4.67
CA MET A 261 -16.12 0.50 5.30
C MET A 261 -17.49 1.18 5.39
N VAL A 262 -17.55 2.46 5.80
CA VAL A 262 -18.81 3.23 5.88
C VAL A 262 -19.45 3.35 4.49
N LEU A 263 -18.67 3.71 3.48
CA LEU A 263 -19.16 3.87 2.11
C LEU A 263 -19.64 2.54 1.51
N THR A 264 -18.95 1.44 1.78
CA THR A 264 -19.39 0.10 1.36
C THR A 264 -20.72 -0.28 2.02
N ARG A 265 -20.92 0.07 3.30
CA ARG A 265 -22.19 -0.10 3.98
C ARG A 265 -23.32 0.72 3.35
N MET A 266 -23.04 1.95 2.90
CA MET A 266 -24.02 2.75 2.18
C MET A 266 -24.43 2.10 0.85
N VAL A 267 -23.44 1.57 0.10
CA VAL A 267 -23.70 0.84 -1.16
C VAL A 267 -24.50 -0.44 -0.93
N SER A 268 -24.32 -1.14 0.20
CA SER A 268 -25.07 -2.36 0.51
C SER A 268 -26.58 -2.14 0.64
N GLY A 269 -27.00 -0.91 0.94
CA GLY A 269 -28.42 -0.51 0.94
C GLY A 269 -29.09 -0.56 -0.44
N PHE A 270 -28.31 -0.60 -1.53
CA PHE A 270 -28.82 -0.65 -2.91
C PHE A 270 -28.85 -2.07 -3.51
N GLY A 271 -28.54 -3.09 -2.72
CA GLY A 271 -28.63 -4.49 -3.12
C GLY A 271 -27.27 -5.20 -3.29
N ALA A 272 -27.36 -6.52 -3.43
CA ALA A 272 -26.16 -7.36 -3.53
C ALA A 272 -25.37 -7.12 -4.82
N GLU A 273 -26.04 -6.82 -5.92
CA GLU A 273 -25.44 -6.53 -7.22
C GLU A 273 -24.57 -5.27 -7.17
N ALA A 274 -25.03 -4.23 -6.45
CA ALA A 274 -24.25 -2.99 -6.28
C ALA A 274 -22.94 -3.23 -5.51
N VAL A 275 -22.99 -4.05 -4.45
CA VAL A 275 -21.80 -4.43 -3.68
C VAL A 275 -20.86 -5.29 -4.52
N ALA A 276 -21.40 -6.24 -5.28
CA ALA A 276 -20.59 -7.08 -6.17
C ALA A 276 -19.89 -6.25 -7.24
N VAL A 277 -20.61 -5.31 -7.87
CA VAL A 277 -20.03 -4.39 -8.87
C VAL A 277 -18.96 -3.51 -8.26
N GLN A 278 -19.19 -2.91 -7.10
CA GLN A 278 -18.16 -2.09 -6.44
C GLN A 278 -16.92 -2.92 -6.09
N ARG A 279 -17.08 -4.16 -5.65
CA ARG A 279 -15.95 -5.02 -5.29
C ARG A 279 -15.13 -5.43 -6.51
N VAL A 280 -15.77 -5.88 -7.57
CA VAL A 280 -15.11 -6.28 -8.83
C VAL A 280 -14.56 -5.04 -9.55
N GLY A 281 -15.32 -3.96 -9.60
CA GLY A 281 -14.88 -2.68 -10.16
C GLY A 281 -13.61 -2.15 -9.46
N GLY A 282 -13.54 -2.26 -8.13
CA GLY A 282 -12.34 -1.93 -7.37
C GLY A 282 -11.13 -2.82 -7.72
N GLN A 283 -11.32 -4.08 -8.09
CA GLN A 283 -10.23 -4.93 -8.61
C GLN A 283 -9.75 -4.47 -9.99
N ILE A 284 -10.67 -4.06 -10.86
CA ILE A 284 -10.34 -3.48 -12.18
C ILE A 284 -9.54 -2.17 -12.00
N GLU A 285 -10.02 -1.29 -11.13
CA GLU A 285 -9.36 -0.04 -10.77
C GLU A 285 -7.97 -0.26 -10.15
N SER A 286 -7.77 -1.37 -9.44
CA SER A 286 -6.50 -1.69 -8.78
C SER A 286 -5.31 -1.76 -9.75
N VAL A 287 -5.55 -2.01 -11.02
CA VAL A 287 -4.51 -2.00 -12.08
C VAL A 287 -3.95 -0.58 -12.23
N SER A 288 -4.82 0.43 -12.29
CA SER A 288 -4.44 1.84 -12.36
C SER A 288 -3.77 2.29 -11.06
N TRP A 289 -4.39 1.97 -9.94
CA TRP A 289 -3.92 2.34 -8.62
C TRP A 289 -2.53 1.76 -8.30
N ASN A 290 -2.29 0.48 -8.54
CA ASN A 290 -0.99 -0.16 -8.31
C ASN A 290 0.11 0.43 -9.19
N THR A 291 -0.21 0.80 -10.43
CA THR A 291 0.72 1.46 -11.34
C THR A 291 1.11 2.84 -10.79
N ALA A 292 0.14 3.65 -10.39
CA ALA A 292 0.36 5.00 -9.86
C ALA A 292 1.11 4.97 -8.53
N ASP A 293 0.75 4.08 -7.60
CA ASP A 293 1.42 3.91 -6.30
C ASP A 293 2.85 3.42 -6.46
N GLY A 294 3.09 2.48 -7.37
CA GLY A 294 4.43 2.00 -7.70
C GLY A 294 5.35 3.11 -8.20
N PHE A 295 4.82 3.97 -9.09
CA PHE A 295 5.53 5.19 -9.53
C PHE A 295 5.73 6.19 -8.38
N GLY A 296 4.70 6.39 -7.55
CA GLY A 296 4.77 7.25 -6.36
C GLY A 296 5.84 6.79 -5.37
N THR A 297 5.93 5.50 -5.12
CA THR A 297 6.94 4.90 -4.24
C THR A 297 8.36 5.06 -4.81
N ALA A 298 8.55 4.88 -6.12
CA ALA A 298 9.81 5.12 -6.79
C ALA A 298 10.21 6.60 -6.74
N LEU A 299 9.24 7.48 -7.00
CA LEU A 299 9.44 8.93 -6.96
C LEU A 299 9.76 9.42 -5.55
N ASN A 300 9.18 8.83 -4.50
CA ASN A 300 9.51 9.09 -3.10
C ASN A 300 11.01 8.90 -2.84
N ALA A 301 11.56 7.75 -3.19
CA ALA A 301 12.99 7.47 -3.01
C ALA A 301 13.88 8.39 -3.87
N PHE A 302 13.49 8.63 -5.13
CA PHE A 302 14.18 9.54 -6.02
C PHE A 302 14.23 10.97 -5.46
N ILE A 303 13.09 11.49 -5.04
CA ILE A 303 13.01 12.84 -4.46
C ILE A 303 13.74 12.90 -3.13
N GLY A 304 13.60 11.89 -2.25
CA GLY A 304 14.31 11.83 -0.98
C GLY A 304 15.81 11.95 -1.14
N GLN A 305 16.42 11.16 -2.05
CA GLN A 305 17.86 11.23 -2.31
C GLN A 305 18.29 12.58 -2.95
N ASN A 306 17.53 13.08 -3.94
CA ASN A 306 17.89 14.34 -4.59
C ASN A 306 17.68 15.56 -3.67
N TYR A 307 16.65 15.52 -2.81
CA TYR A 307 16.41 16.52 -1.79
C TYR A 307 17.54 16.52 -0.73
N GLY A 308 17.90 15.35 -0.23
CA GLY A 308 19.04 15.21 0.69
C GLY A 308 20.35 15.70 0.09
N ALA A 309 20.56 15.50 -1.22
CA ALA A 309 21.72 16.00 -1.97
C ALA A 309 21.65 17.50 -2.31
N GLY A 310 20.61 18.23 -1.93
CA GLY A 310 20.41 19.65 -2.28
C GLY A 310 20.05 19.92 -3.75
N LYS A 311 19.74 18.88 -4.55
CA LYS A 311 19.50 18.97 -6.01
C LYS A 311 18.05 19.29 -6.35
N MET A 312 17.55 20.47 -5.92
CA MET A 312 16.14 20.85 -6.11
C MET A 312 15.70 20.91 -7.58
N ASP A 313 16.57 21.29 -8.50
CA ASP A 313 16.23 21.29 -9.93
C ASP A 313 15.96 19.88 -10.43
N ARG A 314 16.70 18.90 -9.93
CA ARG A 314 16.51 17.50 -10.27
C ARG A 314 15.22 16.95 -9.62
N VAL A 315 14.86 17.40 -8.42
CA VAL A 315 13.56 17.12 -7.79
C VAL A 315 12.41 17.60 -8.68
N ARG A 316 12.46 18.87 -9.13
CA ARG A 316 11.42 19.44 -10.00
C ARG A 316 11.32 18.73 -11.35
N LYS A 317 12.46 18.44 -11.99
CA LYS A 317 12.50 17.71 -13.28
C LYS A 317 11.99 16.29 -13.11
N GLY A 318 12.34 15.60 -12.00
CA GLY A 318 11.84 14.26 -11.71
C GLY A 318 10.33 14.24 -11.51
N TYR A 319 9.80 15.20 -10.76
CA TYR A 319 8.36 15.34 -10.58
C TYR A 319 7.63 15.59 -11.91
N LYS A 320 8.12 16.52 -12.74
CA LYS A 320 7.52 16.79 -14.06
C LYS A 320 7.53 15.56 -14.97
N ALA A 321 8.64 14.82 -15.01
CA ALA A 321 8.74 13.60 -15.80
C ALA A 321 7.75 12.54 -15.34
N SER A 322 7.62 12.36 -14.01
CA SER A 322 6.64 11.42 -13.43
C SER A 322 5.21 11.88 -13.67
N LEU A 323 4.93 13.18 -13.53
CA LEU A 323 3.61 13.75 -13.81
C LEU A 323 3.16 13.50 -15.26
N CYS A 324 4.08 13.65 -16.20
CA CYS A 324 3.81 13.34 -17.60
C CYS A 324 3.54 11.84 -17.80
N SER A 325 4.41 10.96 -17.27
CA SER A 325 4.28 9.51 -17.46
C SER A 325 3.01 8.96 -16.81
N VAL A 326 2.74 9.32 -15.54
CA VAL A 326 1.56 8.87 -14.80
C VAL A 326 0.29 9.55 -15.30
N GLY A 327 0.39 10.83 -15.75
CA GLY A 327 -0.72 11.54 -16.38
C GLY A 327 -1.18 10.87 -17.69
N ILE A 328 -0.23 10.49 -18.56
CA ILE A 328 -0.54 9.74 -19.80
C ILE A 328 -1.22 8.41 -19.46
N TRP A 329 -0.71 7.68 -18.46
CA TRP A 329 -1.30 6.44 -17.99
C TRP A 329 -2.72 6.66 -17.46
N GLY A 330 -2.92 7.64 -16.58
CA GLY A 330 -4.24 7.96 -16.02
C GLY A 330 -5.24 8.39 -17.08
N ILE A 331 -4.83 9.20 -18.07
CA ILE A 331 -5.67 9.57 -19.22
C ILE A 331 -6.04 8.33 -20.06
N PHE A 332 -5.09 7.43 -20.30
CA PHE A 332 -5.36 6.18 -21.00
C PHE A 332 -6.43 5.34 -20.29
N ILE A 333 -6.32 5.16 -18.96
CA ILE A 333 -7.33 4.43 -18.17
C ILE A 333 -8.67 5.18 -18.15
N THR A 334 -8.66 6.52 -18.02
CA THR A 334 -9.88 7.35 -18.13
C THR A 334 -10.60 7.10 -19.46
N ILE A 335 -9.87 7.11 -20.59
CA ILE A 335 -10.44 6.82 -21.90
C ILE A 335 -11.02 5.40 -21.94
N MET A 336 -10.30 4.41 -21.44
CA MET A 336 -10.78 3.03 -21.39
C MET A 336 -12.08 2.89 -20.58
N PHE A 337 -12.13 3.47 -19.39
CA PHE A 337 -13.29 3.31 -18.49
C PHE A 337 -14.49 4.15 -18.94
N VAL A 338 -14.28 5.31 -19.54
CA VAL A 338 -15.38 6.19 -19.97
C VAL A 338 -15.94 5.80 -21.34
N PHE A 339 -15.08 5.39 -22.28
CA PHE A 339 -15.52 5.10 -23.65
C PHE A 339 -15.74 3.61 -23.94
N GLN A 340 -15.18 2.70 -23.12
CA GLN A 340 -15.33 1.25 -23.28
C GLN A 340 -15.86 0.53 -22.01
N PRO A 341 -16.73 1.17 -21.19
CA PRO A 341 -17.15 0.58 -19.93
C PRO A 341 -17.92 -0.72 -20.14
N LYS A 342 -18.73 -0.80 -21.22
CA LYS A 342 -19.52 -1.99 -21.56
C LYS A 342 -18.63 -3.19 -21.86
N ALA A 343 -17.64 -3.03 -22.72
CA ALA A 343 -16.71 -4.11 -23.08
C ALA A 343 -15.94 -4.63 -21.84
N ILE A 344 -15.55 -3.74 -20.94
CA ILE A 344 -14.87 -4.13 -19.69
C ILE A 344 -15.87 -4.83 -18.76
N ALA A 345 -17.09 -4.32 -18.58
CA ALA A 345 -18.09 -4.91 -17.70
C ALA A 345 -18.50 -6.33 -18.14
N GLU A 346 -18.67 -6.57 -19.45
CA GLU A 346 -19.03 -7.87 -20.03
C GLU A 346 -17.97 -8.96 -19.83
N ILE A 347 -16.70 -8.59 -19.58
CA ILE A 347 -15.64 -9.55 -19.24
C ILE A 347 -15.88 -10.17 -17.85
N PHE A 348 -16.40 -9.38 -16.91
CA PHE A 348 -16.49 -9.77 -15.50
C PHE A 348 -17.90 -10.14 -15.05
N PHE A 349 -18.93 -9.60 -15.74
CA PHE A 349 -20.33 -9.79 -15.37
C PHE A 349 -21.12 -10.41 -16.50
N HIS A 350 -22.01 -11.36 -16.18
CA HIS A 350 -22.86 -12.04 -17.13
C HIS A 350 -24.35 -11.68 -16.94
N GLU A 351 -24.70 -11.11 -15.79
CA GLU A 351 -26.07 -10.70 -15.48
C GLU A 351 -26.35 -9.29 -16.04
N PRO A 352 -27.43 -9.09 -16.82
CA PRO A 352 -27.75 -7.80 -17.45
C PRO A 352 -27.84 -6.63 -16.46
N LYS A 353 -28.40 -6.87 -15.26
CA LYS A 353 -28.48 -5.85 -14.20
C LYS A 353 -27.11 -5.44 -13.69
N ALA A 354 -26.24 -6.41 -13.42
CA ALA A 354 -24.86 -6.14 -12.95
C ALA A 354 -24.04 -5.38 -14.01
N ILE A 355 -24.22 -5.72 -15.30
CA ILE A 355 -23.54 -5.02 -16.40
C ILE A 355 -23.94 -3.55 -16.46
N ILE A 356 -25.26 -3.24 -16.35
CA ILE A 356 -25.73 -1.85 -16.36
C ILE A 356 -25.14 -1.05 -15.19
N ILE A 357 -25.15 -1.62 -13.98
CA ILE A 357 -24.58 -1.00 -12.79
C ILE A 357 -23.06 -0.82 -12.95
N ALA A 358 -22.36 -1.80 -13.53
CA ALA A 358 -20.93 -1.77 -13.76
C ALA A 358 -20.52 -0.71 -14.79
N ILE A 359 -21.33 -0.50 -15.84
CA ILE A 359 -21.14 0.59 -16.81
C ILE A 359 -21.19 1.94 -16.09
N GLY A 360 -22.20 2.17 -15.25
CA GLY A 360 -22.32 3.40 -14.45
C GLY A 360 -21.10 3.58 -13.52
N TYR A 361 -20.71 2.54 -12.79
CA TYR A 361 -19.54 2.56 -11.91
C TYR A 361 -18.25 2.93 -12.66
N LEU A 362 -17.91 2.18 -13.71
CA LEU A 362 -16.68 2.39 -14.48
C LEU A 362 -16.63 3.78 -15.12
N THR A 363 -17.76 4.26 -15.66
CA THR A 363 -17.82 5.59 -16.26
C THR A 363 -17.58 6.68 -15.22
N ILE A 364 -18.24 6.61 -14.06
CA ILE A 364 -18.13 7.63 -13.01
C ILE A 364 -16.72 7.64 -12.41
N ILE A 365 -16.20 6.48 -12.02
CA ILE A 365 -14.84 6.37 -11.47
C ILE A 365 -13.80 6.74 -12.54
N GLY A 366 -14.03 6.32 -13.78
CA GLY A 366 -13.15 6.60 -14.92
C GLY A 366 -12.84 8.09 -15.11
N VAL A 367 -13.82 8.98 -14.89
CA VAL A 367 -13.61 10.44 -14.98
C VAL A 367 -12.52 10.94 -14.02
N SER A 368 -12.35 10.29 -12.88
CA SER A 368 -11.38 10.71 -11.86
C SER A 368 -10.04 9.97 -11.91
N GLU A 369 -9.89 8.93 -12.74
CA GLU A 369 -8.71 8.07 -12.77
C GLU A 369 -7.40 8.82 -13.01
N ALA A 370 -7.36 9.76 -13.96
CA ALA A 370 -6.18 10.57 -14.21
C ALA A 370 -5.78 11.40 -12.98
N PHE A 371 -6.77 11.97 -12.29
CA PHE A 371 -6.52 12.77 -11.08
C PHE A 371 -6.10 11.89 -9.90
N MET A 372 -6.68 10.71 -9.74
CA MET A 372 -6.30 9.74 -8.72
C MET A 372 -4.86 9.25 -8.93
N ALA A 373 -4.49 8.92 -10.15
CA ALA A 373 -3.13 8.49 -10.47
C ALA A 373 -2.10 9.61 -10.15
N VAL A 374 -2.40 10.85 -10.52
CA VAL A 374 -1.58 12.02 -10.21
C VAL A 374 -1.54 12.30 -8.70
N GLU A 375 -2.65 12.11 -7.99
CA GLU A 375 -2.71 12.21 -6.52
C GLU A 375 -1.69 11.26 -5.87
N LEU A 376 -1.78 9.95 -6.15
CA LEU A 376 -0.93 8.93 -5.54
C LEU A 376 0.56 9.19 -5.82
N MET A 377 0.90 9.52 -7.04
CA MET A 377 2.26 9.88 -7.44
C MET A 377 2.75 11.12 -6.68
N THR A 378 1.91 12.15 -6.52
CA THR A 378 2.28 13.42 -5.84
C THR A 378 2.40 13.23 -4.33
N VAL A 379 1.57 12.39 -3.73
CA VAL A 379 1.73 11.96 -2.31
C VAL A 379 3.10 11.31 -2.11
N GLY A 380 3.53 10.44 -3.02
CA GLY A 380 4.88 9.88 -3.03
C GLY A 380 5.98 10.97 -3.08
N ALA A 381 5.81 11.95 -3.95
CA ALA A 381 6.74 13.08 -4.10
C ALA A 381 6.84 13.94 -2.84
N LEU A 382 5.72 14.36 -2.27
CA LEU A 382 5.67 15.17 -1.04
C LEU A 382 6.22 14.39 0.17
N SER A 383 5.93 13.10 0.24
CA SER A 383 6.48 12.22 1.28
C SER A 383 8.00 12.13 1.17
N GLY A 384 8.57 12.05 -0.03
CA GLY A 384 10.02 12.10 -0.26
C GLY A 384 10.68 13.40 0.23
N LEU A 385 9.95 14.53 0.20
CA LEU A 385 10.36 15.79 0.82
C LEU A 385 10.20 15.80 2.35
N GLY A 386 9.68 14.73 2.96
CA GLY A 386 9.38 14.65 4.40
C GLY A 386 8.10 15.41 4.81
N LYS A 387 7.21 15.75 3.86
CA LYS A 387 5.97 16.53 4.11
C LYS A 387 4.73 15.65 4.29
N THR A 388 4.89 14.47 4.89
CA THR A 388 3.80 13.48 5.08
C THR A 388 2.62 14.02 5.88
N HIS A 389 2.85 14.92 6.84
CA HIS A 389 1.76 15.53 7.59
C HIS A 389 0.80 16.34 6.70
N LEU A 390 1.31 17.06 5.70
CA LEU A 390 0.47 17.76 4.73
C LEU A 390 -0.32 16.78 3.86
N CYS A 391 0.34 15.70 3.42
CA CYS A 391 -0.33 14.64 2.66
C CYS A 391 -1.48 14.05 3.48
N SER A 392 -1.24 13.74 4.75
CA SER A 392 -2.26 13.12 5.61
C SER A 392 -3.42 14.08 5.90
N VAL A 393 -3.14 15.35 6.19
CA VAL A 393 -4.20 16.34 6.44
C VAL A 393 -5.10 16.49 5.21
N ILE A 394 -4.52 16.70 4.03
CA ILE A 394 -5.27 16.84 2.77
C ILE A 394 -6.06 15.55 2.49
N SER A 395 -5.41 14.39 2.55
CA SER A 395 -6.07 13.12 2.28
C SER A 395 -7.20 12.84 3.27
N ILE A 396 -6.99 13.00 4.58
CA ILE A 396 -8.01 12.75 5.60
C ILE A 396 -9.20 13.69 5.39
N LEU A 397 -8.96 14.99 5.19
CA LEU A 397 -10.01 15.97 5.00
C LEU A 397 -10.92 15.61 3.82
N PHE A 398 -10.34 15.40 2.64
CA PHE A 398 -11.12 15.12 1.43
C PHE A 398 -11.67 13.68 1.37
N THR A 399 -11.01 12.72 1.98
CA THR A 399 -11.55 11.35 2.07
C THR A 399 -12.71 11.32 3.06
N SER A 400 -12.63 12.04 4.19
CA SER A 400 -13.77 12.18 5.14
C SER A 400 -14.95 12.91 4.51
N ALA A 401 -14.70 13.90 3.66
CA ALA A 401 -15.75 14.62 2.91
C ALA A 401 -16.55 13.70 1.96
N ARG A 402 -16.05 12.51 1.63
CA ARG A 402 -16.81 11.51 0.85
C ARG A 402 -18.11 11.10 1.52
N ILE A 403 -18.11 10.96 2.86
CA ILE A 403 -19.31 10.52 3.61
C ILE A 403 -20.46 11.52 3.48
N PRO A 404 -20.32 12.81 3.88
CA PRO A 404 -21.40 13.77 3.71
C PRO A 404 -21.78 13.97 2.23
N LEU A 405 -20.80 13.96 1.33
CA LEU A 405 -21.08 14.08 -0.11
C LEU A 405 -21.90 12.88 -0.64
N ALA A 406 -21.56 11.66 -0.20
CA ALA A 406 -22.29 10.45 -0.56
C ALA A 406 -23.72 10.43 0.02
N ILE A 407 -23.93 11.01 1.21
CA ILE A 407 -25.27 11.17 1.80
C ILE A 407 -26.11 12.14 0.96
N ILE A 408 -25.55 13.29 0.58
CA ILE A 408 -26.23 14.33 -0.19
C ILE A 408 -26.56 13.83 -1.60
N LEU A 409 -25.54 13.34 -2.32
CA LEU A 409 -25.69 12.91 -3.71
C LEU A 409 -26.45 11.57 -3.82
N GLY A 410 -26.21 10.65 -2.90
CA GLY A 410 -26.81 9.31 -2.91
C GLY A 410 -28.24 9.30 -2.36
N GLY A 411 -28.59 10.19 -1.42
CA GLY A 411 -29.92 10.21 -0.81
C GLY A 411 -30.95 11.04 -1.58
N ALA A 412 -30.56 12.18 -2.12
CA ALA A 412 -31.50 13.17 -2.66
C ALA A 412 -31.51 13.28 -4.19
N LEU A 413 -30.42 12.91 -4.89
CA LEU A 413 -30.24 13.31 -6.30
C LEU A 413 -29.99 12.13 -7.25
N LEU A 414 -29.07 11.23 -6.96
CA LEU A 414 -28.52 10.25 -7.91
C LEU A 414 -28.53 8.79 -7.42
N GLY A 415 -29.03 8.52 -6.22
CA GLY A 415 -29.04 7.16 -5.67
C GLY A 415 -27.64 6.54 -5.58
N LEU A 416 -27.48 5.32 -6.06
CA LEU A 416 -26.21 4.57 -6.02
C LEU A 416 -25.07 5.32 -6.74
N GLU A 417 -25.34 5.91 -7.90
CA GLU A 417 -24.34 6.66 -8.66
C GLU A 417 -23.83 7.89 -7.91
N GLY A 418 -24.65 8.49 -7.07
CA GLY A 418 -24.28 9.63 -6.23
C GLY A 418 -23.18 9.28 -5.22
N ILE A 419 -23.17 8.05 -4.70
CA ILE A 419 -22.10 7.58 -3.84
C ILE A 419 -20.77 7.52 -4.62
N TRP A 420 -20.76 7.02 -5.84
CA TRP A 420 -19.58 6.93 -6.69
C TRP A 420 -19.10 8.31 -7.17
N TRP A 421 -20.02 9.22 -7.44
CA TRP A 421 -19.66 10.62 -7.72
C TRP A 421 -18.96 11.30 -6.54
N ALA A 422 -19.30 10.94 -5.30
CA ALA A 422 -18.58 11.43 -4.14
C ALA A 422 -17.10 10.99 -4.15
N PHE A 423 -16.79 9.76 -4.61
CA PHE A 423 -15.40 9.32 -4.81
C PHE A 423 -14.71 10.16 -5.90
N SER A 424 -15.34 10.30 -7.06
CA SER A 424 -14.75 10.95 -8.22
C SER A 424 -14.48 12.44 -7.97
N VAL A 425 -15.46 13.17 -7.46
CA VAL A 425 -15.31 14.61 -7.16
C VAL A 425 -14.19 14.85 -6.16
N THR A 426 -14.14 14.07 -5.07
CA THR A 426 -13.09 14.21 -4.06
C THR A 426 -11.70 13.85 -4.58
N SER A 427 -11.58 12.86 -5.47
CA SER A 427 -10.31 12.48 -6.10
C SER A 427 -9.82 13.55 -7.08
N ILE A 428 -10.72 14.15 -7.86
CA ILE A 428 -10.38 15.27 -8.76
C ILE A 428 -9.82 16.45 -7.95
N VAL A 429 -10.56 16.88 -6.92
CA VAL A 429 -10.14 18.00 -6.06
C VAL A 429 -8.82 17.71 -5.37
N LYS A 430 -8.65 16.50 -4.82
CA LYS A 430 -7.37 16.08 -4.20
C LYS A 430 -6.21 16.12 -5.18
N GLY A 431 -6.39 15.55 -6.38
CA GLY A 431 -5.36 15.54 -7.42
C GLY A 431 -4.87 16.95 -7.74
N ILE A 432 -5.78 17.90 -7.93
CA ILE A 432 -5.46 19.32 -8.20
C ILE A 432 -4.72 19.93 -7.00
N ILE A 433 -5.25 19.78 -5.79
CA ILE A 433 -4.67 20.36 -4.58
C ILE A 433 -3.25 19.82 -4.33
N PHE A 434 -3.03 18.53 -4.53
CA PHE A 434 -1.70 17.93 -4.34
C PHE A 434 -0.68 18.49 -5.33
N VAL A 435 -1.03 18.64 -6.61
CA VAL A 435 -0.15 19.25 -7.61
C VAL A 435 0.16 20.71 -7.26
N CYS A 436 -0.86 21.50 -6.89
CA CYS A 436 -0.68 22.89 -6.46
C CYS A 436 0.23 22.96 -5.22
N THR A 437 0.02 22.08 -4.24
CA THR A 437 0.84 22.02 -3.02
C THR A 437 2.30 21.70 -3.32
N PHE A 438 2.57 20.73 -4.20
CA PHE A 438 3.93 20.41 -4.61
C PHE A 438 4.60 21.58 -5.34
N CYS A 439 3.89 22.20 -6.28
CA CYS A 439 4.38 23.38 -6.99
C CYS A 439 4.65 24.56 -6.05
N TRP A 440 3.78 24.79 -5.08
CA TRP A 440 3.95 25.85 -4.09
C TRP A 440 5.17 25.64 -3.21
N ILE A 441 5.34 24.44 -2.66
CA ILE A 441 6.48 24.08 -1.81
C ILE A 441 7.81 24.19 -2.57
N THR A 442 7.83 23.79 -3.85
CA THR A 442 9.06 23.74 -4.64
C THR A 442 9.39 25.06 -5.33
N ARG A 443 8.42 25.98 -5.56
CA ARG A 443 8.61 27.32 -6.16
C ARG A 443 8.98 28.40 -5.14
N GLY A 444 8.55 28.25 -3.87
CA GLY A 444 8.67 29.30 -2.86
C GLY A 444 10.12 29.51 -2.38
N LYS A 445 10.39 30.68 -1.80
CA LYS A 445 11.59 31.11 -1.09
C LYS A 445 12.02 30.18 0.08
N GLY A 446 11.34 29.05 0.24
CA GLY A 446 11.67 27.96 1.15
C GLY A 446 13.06 27.36 0.93
N THR A 447 13.64 27.50 -0.26
CA THR A 447 15.02 27.08 -0.54
C THR A 447 16.05 27.85 0.29
N ALA A 448 15.86 29.13 0.56
CA ALA A 448 16.78 29.94 1.35
C ALA A 448 16.68 29.66 2.86
N LYS A 449 15.48 29.37 3.37
CA LYS A 449 15.25 29.04 4.79
C LYS A 449 15.66 27.59 5.12
N MET A 450 15.55 26.68 4.12
CA MET A 450 15.97 25.28 4.27
C MET A 450 17.49 25.09 4.23
N THR A 451 18.22 25.95 3.53
CA THR A 451 19.70 25.94 3.55
C THR A 451 20.26 26.36 4.93
N LYS A 452 19.51 27.12 5.71
CA LYS A 452 19.88 27.48 7.10
C LYS A 452 19.58 26.33 8.09
N LEU A 453 18.46 25.63 7.96
CA LEU A 453 18.10 24.50 8.82
C LEU A 453 18.95 23.22 8.60
N ASN A 454 19.61 23.11 7.45
CA ASN A 454 20.57 22.02 7.19
C ASN A 454 22.01 22.37 7.63
N LYS A 455 22.26 23.54 8.19
CA LYS A 455 23.54 23.96 8.74
C LYS A 455 23.56 24.01 10.27
N GLU A 456 22.43 23.90 10.91
CA GLU A 456 22.24 23.66 12.34
C GLU A 456 21.87 22.16 12.60
#